data_d5a1d834014958fe7f5035bcca39f7ea
#
_entry.id   d5a1d834014958fe7f5035bcca39f7ea
#
_cell.length_a   1.000
_cell.length_b   1.000
_cell.length_c   1.000
_cell.angle_alpha   90.00
_cell.angle_beta   90.00
_cell.angle_gamma   90.00
#
_symmetry.space_group_name_H-M   'P 1'
#
loop_
_entity.id
_entity.type
_entity.pdbx_description
1 polymer ?
#
loop_
_entity_poly.entity_id
_entity_poly.type
_entity_poly.pdbx_seq_one_letter_code
_entity_poly.pdbx_strand_id
1 'polypeptide(L)'
;MKKISDLGITGKKLLIEGIAFLIAGILLLIYGPSFPELMLHLFLIFLAVRELWNFLFRWFSKAPAKDPLWLNVGKFILYGFLAGNQFFLSLPITIVSILMGLNEVMNAAISGVTYYIYVKDGIRPRFRLLFDTIWLSVVGVATLIALGGDGNLQMFFLALYFIGHGISNIRDGWFFEAEVGKKVLRRRLRRGMPLVFAALIPRVTLQKINDALELGEGETASEIYDRAKENADPNLEMFIHVTKDGFGAIGHVDLCYKGRIISFGNYDTNSERLFGTMGDGVLFSADREKYIEFCKRENHKTLLGYGLALSLEQLAAIDKEIAKLMSLTVPWNPPKTVKPKRPGIDKEEPMYAYKLKQEADARLYKFTSSKFKTYFVMSTNCVLLADTIVGTAGTDILSARGFISPGTYQDYLDKEFERPHSLVVTKRVYQ
;
A
#
# COMPACT_ATOMS: atom_id res chain seq x y z
N MET A 1 6.93 9.41 -26.46
CA MET A 1 6.31 8.44 -25.53
C MET A 1 7.34 8.09 -24.45
N LYS A 2 7.13 8.46 -23.18
CA LYS A 2 7.89 7.90 -22.06
C LYS A 2 7.32 6.51 -21.81
N LYS A 3 8.06 5.47 -22.16
CA LYS A 3 7.66 4.09 -21.84
C LYS A 3 7.42 3.97 -20.34
N ILE A 4 6.40 3.20 -19.93
CA ILE A 4 6.13 2.82 -18.53
C ILE A 4 7.39 2.22 -17.88
N SER A 5 8.33 1.69 -18.72
CA SER A 5 9.66 1.23 -18.32
C SER A 5 10.56 2.31 -17.69
N ASP A 6 10.30 3.61 -17.91
CA ASP A 6 11.13 4.70 -17.36
C ASP A 6 10.81 5.06 -15.90
N LEU A 7 9.86 4.37 -15.29
CA LEU A 7 9.63 4.40 -13.83
C LEU A 7 10.61 3.50 -13.04
N GLY A 8 11.68 3.04 -13.70
CA GLY A 8 12.71 2.18 -13.10
C GLY A 8 13.22 2.73 -11.78
N ILE A 9 12.95 2.02 -10.71
CA ILE A 9 13.51 2.29 -9.40
C ILE A 9 14.94 1.77 -9.44
N THR A 10 15.91 2.67 -9.31
CA THR A 10 17.34 2.31 -9.27
C THR A 10 17.88 2.46 -7.85
N GLY A 11 18.93 1.70 -7.50
CA GLY A 11 19.59 1.85 -6.21
C GLY A 11 20.07 3.28 -5.96
N LYS A 12 20.58 3.96 -7.00
CA LYS A 12 21.00 5.38 -6.94
C LYS A 12 19.82 6.31 -6.57
N LYS A 13 18.65 6.10 -7.16
CA LYS A 13 17.46 6.90 -6.86
C LYS A 13 17.04 6.73 -5.40
N LEU A 14 16.99 5.49 -4.90
CA LEU A 14 16.69 5.21 -3.50
C LEU A 14 17.70 5.83 -2.54
N LEU A 15 19.00 5.80 -2.88
CA LEU A 15 20.05 6.44 -2.09
C LEU A 15 19.85 7.95 -2.01
N ILE A 16 19.62 8.62 -3.15
CA ILE A 16 19.41 10.07 -3.21
C ILE A 16 18.15 10.47 -2.43
N GLU A 17 17.04 9.78 -2.63
CA GLU A 17 15.81 10.00 -1.88
C GLU A 17 16.01 9.77 -0.38
N GLY A 18 16.72 8.70 0.00
CA GLY A 18 17.02 8.38 1.38
C GLY A 18 17.87 9.45 2.06
N ILE A 19 18.90 9.94 1.38
CA ILE A 19 19.75 11.04 1.88
C ILE A 19 18.93 12.33 2.02
N ALA A 20 18.09 12.66 1.04
CA ALA A 20 17.23 13.83 1.09
C ALA A 20 16.26 13.78 2.29
N PHE A 21 15.58 12.64 2.51
CA PHE A 21 14.71 12.46 3.67
C PHE A 21 15.47 12.52 5.00
N LEU A 22 16.68 11.95 5.06
CA LEU A 22 17.51 12.00 6.27
C LEU A 22 17.91 13.43 6.60
N ILE A 23 18.39 14.19 5.62
CA ILE A 23 18.75 15.61 5.79
C ILE A 23 17.51 16.42 6.21
N ALA A 24 16.39 16.28 5.51
CA ALA A 24 15.16 16.97 5.85
C ALA A 24 14.69 16.65 7.27
N GLY A 25 14.77 15.37 7.70
CA GLY A 25 14.43 14.97 9.05
C GLY A 25 15.36 15.56 10.12
N ILE A 26 16.67 15.64 9.86
CA ILE A 26 17.62 16.30 10.76
C ILE A 26 17.35 17.81 10.86
N LEU A 27 17.09 18.46 9.72
CA LEU A 27 16.77 19.90 9.71
C LEU A 27 15.44 20.20 10.45
N LEU A 28 14.43 19.33 10.30
CA LEU A 28 13.19 19.42 11.09
C LEU A 28 13.44 19.24 12.58
N LEU A 29 14.36 18.36 12.99
CA LEU A 29 14.72 18.19 14.40
C LEU A 29 15.39 19.43 14.99
N ILE A 30 16.26 20.10 14.22
CA ILE A 30 17.06 21.24 14.67
C ILE A 30 16.21 22.52 14.68
N TYR A 31 15.46 22.76 13.60
CA TYR A 31 14.76 24.03 13.36
C TYR A 31 13.24 23.94 13.58
N GLY A 32 12.70 22.76 13.83
CA GLY A 32 11.26 22.58 14.06
C GLY A 32 10.38 23.17 12.95
N PRO A 33 9.31 23.90 13.31
CA PRO A 33 8.39 24.53 12.35
C PRO A 33 9.04 25.59 11.45
N SER A 34 10.10 26.25 11.91
CA SER A 34 10.79 27.30 11.12
C SER A 34 11.41 26.74 9.83
N PHE A 35 11.75 25.45 9.79
CA PHE A 35 12.31 24.85 8.58
C PHE A 35 11.32 24.77 7.41
N PRO A 36 10.12 24.16 7.53
CA PRO A 36 9.15 24.15 6.45
C PRO A 36 8.63 25.55 6.10
N GLU A 37 8.51 26.45 7.07
CA GLU A 37 8.15 27.85 6.82
C GLU A 37 9.20 28.54 5.94
N LEU A 38 10.48 28.43 6.29
CA LEU A 38 11.58 28.98 5.50
C LEU A 38 11.61 28.37 4.08
N MET A 39 11.42 27.04 3.95
CA MET A 39 11.41 26.38 2.64
C MET A 39 10.26 26.88 1.77
N LEU A 40 9.06 27.02 2.33
CA LEU A 40 7.92 27.58 1.61
C LEU A 40 8.16 29.02 1.20
N HIS A 41 8.70 29.82 2.12
CA HIS A 41 9.02 31.24 1.87
C HIS A 41 10.02 31.38 0.70
N LEU A 42 11.12 30.63 0.74
CA LEU A 42 12.11 30.62 -0.35
C LEU A 42 11.52 30.13 -1.67
N PHE A 43 10.66 29.12 -1.63
CA PHE A 43 9.98 28.61 -2.83
C PHE A 43 9.04 29.65 -3.45
N LEU A 44 8.26 30.35 -2.64
CA LEU A 44 7.36 31.41 -3.11
C LEU A 44 8.15 32.60 -3.69
N ILE A 45 9.26 32.98 -3.04
CA ILE A 45 10.17 34.00 -3.58
C ILE A 45 10.76 33.53 -4.92
N PHE A 46 11.21 32.29 -5.01
CA PHE A 46 11.72 31.74 -6.28
C PHE A 46 10.66 31.80 -7.38
N LEU A 47 9.41 31.43 -7.09
CA LEU A 47 8.33 31.55 -8.06
C LEU A 47 8.06 32.99 -8.48
N ALA A 48 8.06 33.93 -7.53
CA ALA A 48 7.89 35.34 -7.82
C ALA A 48 9.04 35.87 -8.72
N VAL A 49 10.28 35.55 -8.36
CA VAL A 49 11.47 35.93 -9.18
C VAL A 49 11.40 35.34 -10.57
N ARG A 50 10.98 34.08 -10.70
CA ARG A 50 10.78 33.42 -11.99
C ARG A 50 9.75 34.14 -12.86
N GLU A 51 8.61 34.54 -12.29
CA GLU A 51 7.59 35.30 -13.05
C GLU A 51 8.08 36.69 -13.43
N LEU A 52 8.80 37.35 -12.54
CA LEU A 52 9.46 38.61 -12.84
C LEU A 52 10.48 38.46 -13.97
N TRP A 53 11.30 37.41 -13.93
CA TRP A 53 12.24 37.06 -14.99
C TRP A 53 11.55 36.80 -16.32
N ASN A 54 10.47 36.02 -16.32
CA ASN A 54 9.66 35.76 -17.51
C ASN A 54 9.04 37.04 -18.07
N PHE A 55 8.65 37.97 -17.20
CA PHE A 55 8.14 39.30 -17.58
C PHE A 55 9.24 40.17 -18.25
N LEU A 56 10.41 40.28 -17.64
CA LEU A 56 11.51 41.08 -18.14
C LEU A 56 12.09 40.52 -19.47
N PHE A 57 12.29 39.22 -19.57
CA PHE A 57 12.85 38.60 -20.75
C PHE A 57 11.92 38.56 -21.98
N ARG A 58 10.63 38.81 -21.84
CA ARG A 58 9.72 39.04 -22.98
C ARG A 58 10.20 40.09 -23.92
N TRP A 59 10.84 41.13 -23.40
CA TRP A 59 11.35 42.25 -24.18
C TRP A 59 12.59 41.89 -24.99
N PHE A 60 13.30 40.87 -24.58
CA PHE A 60 14.55 40.40 -25.21
C PHE A 60 14.39 39.11 -26.02
N SER A 61 13.28 38.38 -25.88
CA SER A 61 13.07 37.12 -26.56
C SER A 61 12.16 37.25 -27.77
N LYS A 62 12.62 36.73 -28.93
CA LYS A 62 11.82 36.64 -30.17
C LYS A 62 10.80 35.45 -30.11
N ALA A 63 10.83 34.61 -29.10
CA ALA A 63 9.94 33.47 -28.96
C ALA A 63 8.53 33.91 -28.48
N PRO A 64 7.45 33.34 -29.01
CA PRO A 64 6.11 33.63 -28.54
C PRO A 64 5.98 33.25 -27.07
N ALA A 65 5.52 34.22 -26.26
CA ALA A 65 5.33 33.98 -24.83
C ALA A 65 4.15 33.03 -24.58
N LYS A 66 4.34 32.01 -23.73
CA LYS A 66 3.31 31.02 -23.39
C LYS A 66 2.08 31.61 -22.70
N ASP A 67 2.27 32.58 -21.82
CA ASP A 67 1.20 33.17 -21.00
C ASP A 67 0.99 34.68 -21.36
N PRO A 68 -0.22 35.23 -21.21
CA PRO A 68 -0.47 36.65 -21.39
C PRO A 68 0.22 37.46 -20.28
N LEU A 69 0.55 38.76 -20.60
CA LEU A 69 1.33 39.65 -19.71
C LEU A 69 0.69 39.81 -18.33
N TRP A 70 -0.62 40.05 -18.30
CA TRP A 70 -1.36 40.27 -17.06
C TRP A 70 -1.32 39.05 -16.13
N LEU A 71 -1.21 37.83 -16.69
CA LEU A 71 -1.14 36.62 -15.91
C LEU A 71 0.21 36.48 -15.18
N ASN A 72 1.32 36.86 -15.82
CA ASN A 72 2.64 36.86 -15.15
C ASN A 72 2.73 37.90 -14.06
N VAL A 73 2.19 39.07 -14.30
CA VAL A 73 2.10 40.15 -13.27
C VAL A 73 1.21 39.68 -12.12
N GLY A 74 0.04 39.11 -12.42
CA GLY A 74 -0.85 38.55 -11.39
C GLY A 74 -0.21 37.43 -10.56
N LYS A 75 0.50 36.52 -11.18
CA LYS A 75 1.27 35.47 -10.49
C LYS A 75 2.38 36.04 -9.62
N PHE A 76 3.13 37.03 -10.11
CA PHE A 76 4.18 37.69 -9.34
C PHE A 76 3.63 38.36 -8.07
N ILE A 77 2.54 39.13 -8.20
CA ILE A 77 1.86 39.78 -7.07
C ILE A 77 1.34 38.74 -6.08
N LEU A 78 0.69 37.66 -6.57
CA LEU A 78 0.16 36.58 -5.75
C LEU A 78 1.27 35.89 -4.95
N TYR A 79 2.36 35.50 -5.59
CA TYR A 79 3.46 34.80 -4.91
C TYR A 79 4.17 35.71 -3.92
N GLY A 80 4.35 37.01 -4.24
CA GLY A 80 4.88 38.01 -3.32
C GLY A 80 3.99 38.22 -2.10
N PHE A 81 2.68 38.31 -2.29
CA PHE A 81 1.70 38.41 -1.20
C PHE A 81 1.71 37.16 -0.29
N LEU A 82 1.72 35.98 -0.89
CA LEU A 82 1.76 34.72 -0.13
C LEU A 82 3.08 34.58 0.65
N ALA A 83 4.21 34.97 0.06
CA ALA A 83 5.51 34.95 0.73
C ALA A 83 5.59 35.94 1.91
N GLY A 84 4.91 37.09 1.82
CA GLY A 84 4.89 38.12 2.88
C GLY A 84 3.85 37.87 3.99
N ASN A 85 3.03 36.82 3.89
CA ASN A 85 1.93 36.57 4.82
C ASN A 85 2.17 35.35 5.69
N GLN A 86 2.41 35.57 7.01
CA GLN A 86 2.71 34.51 7.98
C GLN A 86 1.61 33.45 8.08
N PHE A 87 0.34 33.82 7.91
CA PHE A 87 -0.77 32.87 7.93
C PHE A 87 -0.60 31.77 6.85
N PHE A 88 -0.23 32.17 5.61
CA PHE A 88 -0.01 31.19 4.53
C PHE A 88 1.27 30.38 4.73
N LEU A 89 2.30 30.95 5.38
CA LEU A 89 3.55 30.23 5.67
C LEU A 89 3.35 29.14 6.74
N SER A 90 2.47 29.35 7.72
CA SER A 90 2.17 28.36 8.77
C SER A 90 1.12 27.31 8.35
N LEU A 91 0.34 27.55 7.31
CA LEU A 91 -0.72 26.66 6.87
C LEU A 91 -0.25 25.21 6.59
N PRO A 92 0.90 24.96 5.92
CA PRO A 92 1.40 23.60 5.72
C PRO A 92 1.65 22.84 7.01
N ILE A 93 2.15 23.51 8.05
CA ILE A 93 2.40 22.92 9.37
C ILE A 93 1.09 22.46 9.99
N THR A 94 0.06 23.30 9.94
CA THR A 94 -1.28 22.98 10.45
C THR A 94 -1.88 21.78 9.71
N ILE A 95 -1.81 21.76 8.37
CA ILE A 95 -2.29 20.64 7.56
C ILE A 95 -1.55 19.34 7.90
N VAL A 96 -0.23 19.38 7.97
CA VAL A 96 0.59 18.20 8.32
C VAL A 96 0.24 17.73 9.72
N SER A 97 0.06 18.62 10.69
CA SER A 97 -0.32 18.28 12.07
C SER A 97 -1.69 17.57 12.12
N ILE A 98 -2.68 18.09 11.40
CA ILE A 98 -4.00 17.45 11.30
C ILE A 98 -3.87 16.04 10.71
N LEU A 99 -3.17 15.91 9.58
CA LEU A 99 -3.00 14.62 8.92
C LEU A 99 -2.26 13.61 9.80
N MET A 100 -1.23 14.05 10.52
CA MET A 100 -0.49 13.19 11.46
C MET A 100 -1.38 12.78 12.63
N GLY A 101 -2.04 13.71 13.29
CA GLY A 101 -2.93 13.42 14.42
C GLY A 101 -4.07 12.48 14.05
N LEU A 102 -4.69 12.68 12.89
CA LEU A 102 -5.71 11.77 12.36
C LEU A 102 -5.15 10.37 12.06
N ASN A 103 -3.95 10.30 11.46
CA ASN A 103 -3.29 9.02 11.21
C ASN A 103 -2.97 8.26 12.51
N GLU A 104 -2.51 8.94 13.55
CA GLU A 104 -2.22 8.33 14.86
C GLU A 104 -3.49 7.83 15.54
N VAL A 105 -4.57 8.62 15.57
CA VAL A 105 -5.87 8.22 16.11
C VAL A 105 -6.43 7.02 15.34
N MET A 106 -6.32 7.01 14.02
CA MET A 106 -6.75 5.88 13.19
C MET A 106 -5.94 4.62 13.51
N ASN A 107 -4.61 4.72 13.63
CA ASN A 107 -3.77 3.58 14.01
C ASN A 107 -4.06 3.09 15.44
N ALA A 108 -4.38 4.00 16.36
CA ALA A 108 -4.84 3.65 17.71
C ALA A 108 -6.15 2.84 17.66
N ALA A 109 -7.13 3.29 16.87
CA ALA A 109 -8.40 2.58 16.69
C ALA A 109 -8.18 1.18 16.08
N ILE A 110 -7.34 1.06 15.04
CA ILE A 110 -7.00 -0.22 14.43
C ILE A 110 -6.35 -1.16 15.46
N SER A 111 -5.38 -0.66 16.23
CA SER A 111 -4.69 -1.43 17.26
C SER A 111 -5.66 -1.87 18.37
N GLY A 112 -6.58 -1.00 18.78
CA GLY A 112 -7.61 -1.27 19.78
C GLY A 112 -8.60 -2.35 19.34
N VAL A 113 -9.10 -2.26 18.11
CA VAL A 113 -9.97 -3.29 17.53
C VAL A 113 -9.21 -4.61 17.38
N THR A 114 -7.96 -4.58 16.95
CA THR A 114 -7.13 -5.78 16.84
C THR A 114 -6.85 -6.40 18.22
N TYR A 115 -6.59 -5.58 19.23
CA TYR A 115 -6.46 -6.04 20.62
C TYR A 115 -7.74 -6.75 21.11
N TYR A 116 -8.90 -6.13 20.87
CA TYR A 116 -10.20 -6.74 21.20
C TYR A 116 -10.40 -8.10 20.52
N ILE A 117 -10.08 -8.22 19.23
CA ILE A 117 -10.11 -9.49 18.48
C ILE A 117 -9.21 -10.52 19.15
N TYR A 118 -7.96 -10.15 19.48
CA TYR A 118 -6.99 -11.05 20.10
C TYR A 118 -7.44 -11.51 21.49
N VAL A 119 -8.09 -10.63 22.26
CA VAL A 119 -8.70 -11.01 23.56
C VAL A 119 -9.80 -12.03 23.35
N LYS A 120 -10.73 -11.73 22.44
CA LYS A 120 -11.89 -12.58 22.14
C LYS A 120 -11.50 -13.95 21.59
N ASP A 121 -10.50 -14.00 20.72
CA ASP A 121 -10.05 -15.22 20.07
C ASP A 121 -8.95 -15.97 20.85
N GLY A 122 -8.59 -15.49 22.05
CA GLY A 122 -7.59 -16.14 22.92
C GLY A 122 -6.14 -16.06 22.43
N ILE A 123 -5.82 -15.10 21.56
CA ILE A 123 -4.50 -15.00 20.90
C ILE A 123 -3.49 -14.30 21.80
N ARG A 124 -2.25 -14.80 21.81
CA ARG A 124 -1.11 -14.22 22.52
C ARG A 124 0.11 -14.16 21.60
N PRO A 125 1.06 -13.20 21.78
CA PRO A 125 1.10 -12.08 22.74
C PRO A 125 0.21 -10.91 22.27
N ARG A 126 -0.42 -10.18 23.19
CA ARG A 126 -1.34 -9.06 22.89
C ARG A 126 -1.01 -7.75 23.62
N PHE A 127 -0.09 -7.79 24.60
CA PHE A 127 0.27 -6.61 25.40
C PHE A 127 0.72 -5.43 24.55
N ARG A 128 1.45 -5.71 23.48
CA ARG A 128 1.93 -4.68 22.59
C ARG A 128 0.79 -3.93 21.87
N LEU A 129 -0.28 -4.62 21.45
CA LEU A 129 -1.44 -3.98 20.82
C LEU A 129 -2.13 -3.03 21.79
N LEU A 130 -2.23 -3.40 23.08
CA LEU A 130 -2.73 -2.53 24.11
C LEU A 130 -1.85 -1.29 24.29
N PHE A 131 -0.53 -1.48 24.38
CA PHE A 131 0.41 -0.38 24.49
C PHE A 131 0.33 0.57 23.30
N ASP A 132 0.35 0.03 22.06
CA ASP A 132 0.23 0.82 20.84
C ASP A 132 -1.11 1.58 20.81
N THR A 133 -2.21 0.97 21.26
CA THR A 133 -3.53 1.62 21.37
C THR A 133 -3.49 2.84 22.29
N ILE A 134 -2.97 2.66 23.50
CA ILE A 134 -2.90 3.75 24.50
C ILE A 134 -1.96 4.85 24.03
N TRP A 135 -0.76 4.48 23.62
CA TRP A 135 0.28 5.43 23.20
C TRP A 135 -0.17 6.26 22.02
N LEU A 136 -0.65 5.62 20.94
CA LEU A 136 -1.11 6.32 19.73
C LEU A 136 -2.36 7.15 19.99
N SER A 137 -3.25 6.73 20.90
CA SER A 137 -4.39 7.55 21.31
C SER A 137 -3.93 8.83 22.00
N VAL A 138 -3.01 8.71 22.96
CA VAL A 138 -2.49 9.87 23.71
C VAL A 138 -1.77 10.84 22.76
N VAL A 139 -0.88 10.33 21.92
CA VAL A 139 -0.10 11.17 20.99
C VAL A 139 -1.00 11.79 19.93
N GLY A 140 -1.91 11.03 19.32
CA GLY A 140 -2.81 11.53 18.29
C GLY A 140 -3.77 12.60 18.80
N VAL A 141 -4.38 12.39 19.97
CA VAL A 141 -5.25 13.38 20.62
C VAL A 141 -4.47 14.62 21.02
N ALA A 142 -3.28 14.45 21.62
CA ALA A 142 -2.41 15.58 21.98
C ALA A 142 -2.03 16.40 20.73
N THR A 143 -1.67 15.73 19.62
CA THR A 143 -1.36 16.39 18.35
C THR A 143 -2.55 17.20 17.82
N LEU A 144 -3.77 16.67 17.89
CA LEU A 144 -4.98 17.36 17.42
C LEU A 144 -5.39 18.51 18.34
N ILE A 145 -5.23 18.39 19.67
CA ILE A 145 -5.52 19.47 20.60
C ILE A 145 -4.50 20.60 20.46
N ALA A 146 -3.23 20.28 20.19
CA ALA A 146 -2.15 21.26 20.07
C ALA A 146 -2.11 21.97 18.70
N LEU A 147 -3.17 21.90 17.88
CA LEU A 147 -3.23 22.55 16.55
C LEU A 147 -3.05 24.08 16.59
N GLY A 148 -3.32 24.72 17.75
CA GLY A 148 -3.06 26.14 17.98
C GLY A 148 -1.71 26.45 18.63
N GLY A 149 -0.87 25.43 18.87
CA GLY A 149 0.44 25.57 19.48
C GLY A 149 1.55 25.92 18.47
N ASP A 150 2.78 25.88 18.97
CA ASP A 150 4.00 26.22 18.19
C ASP A 150 4.39 25.16 17.13
N GLY A 151 3.70 24.03 17.04
CA GLY A 151 3.97 22.97 16.06
C GLY A 151 5.23 22.14 16.32
N ASN A 152 5.97 22.40 17.39
CA ASN A 152 7.25 21.71 17.66
C ASN A 152 7.10 20.20 17.84
N LEU A 153 6.06 19.76 18.58
CA LEU A 153 5.81 18.33 18.82
C LEU A 153 5.51 17.59 17.51
N GLN A 154 4.70 18.19 16.65
CA GLN A 154 4.31 17.64 15.36
C GLN A 154 5.54 17.52 14.43
N MET A 155 6.36 18.58 14.40
CA MET A 155 7.60 18.58 13.61
C MET A 155 8.61 17.58 14.14
N PHE A 156 8.69 17.36 15.45
CA PHE A 156 9.52 16.30 16.05
C PHE A 156 9.11 14.92 15.55
N PHE A 157 7.81 14.56 15.57
CA PHE A 157 7.35 13.27 15.06
C PHE A 157 7.55 13.13 13.55
N LEU A 158 7.30 14.20 12.78
CA LEU A 158 7.57 14.22 11.34
C LEU A 158 9.06 14.01 11.05
N ALA A 159 9.93 14.64 11.83
CA ALA A 159 11.38 14.46 11.74
C ALA A 159 11.80 13.01 11.96
N LEU A 160 11.28 12.37 13.02
CA LEU A 160 11.55 10.95 13.29
C LEU A 160 11.04 10.05 12.15
N TYR A 161 9.89 10.39 11.57
CA TYR A 161 9.37 9.68 10.42
C TYR A 161 10.31 9.81 9.20
N PHE A 162 10.76 11.03 8.88
CA PHE A 162 11.67 11.29 7.76
C PHE A 162 13.03 10.61 7.96
N ILE A 163 13.60 10.68 9.15
CA ILE A 163 14.86 10.00 9.49
C ILE A 163 14.73 8.49 9.29
N GLY A 164 13.67 7.88 9.84
CA GLY A 164 13.47 6.45 9.70
C GLY A 164 13.20 6.02 8.25
N HIS A 165 12.49 6.85 7.46
CA HIS A 165 12.25 6.60 6.04
C HIS A 165 13.56 6.77 5.24
N GLY A 166 14.33 7.81 5.55
CA GLY A 166 15.64 8.06 4.95
C GLY A 166 16.61 6.90 5.16
N ILE A 167 16.77 6.44 6.39
CA ILE A 167 17.60 5.28 6.72
C ILE A 167 17.13 4.03 5.97
N SER A 168 15.82 3.80 5.88
CA SER A 168 15.25 2.67 5.13
C SER A 168 15.62 2.73 3.65
N ASN A 169 15.44 3.89 3.00
CA ASN A 169 15.74 4.08 1.59
C ASN A 169 17.24 3.99 1.28
N ILE A 170 18.10 4.55 2.14
CA ILE A 170 19.57 4.43 2.01
C ILE A 170 19.97 2.96 2.06
N ARG A 171 19.46 2.21 3.04
CA ARG A 171 19.73 0.78 3.14
C ARG A 171 19.24 0.00 1.93
N ASP A 172 17.99 0.26 1.50
CA ASP A 172 17.40 -0.41 0.33
C ASP A 172 18.16 -0.07 -0.94
N GLY A 173 18.64 1.16 -1.10
CA GLY A 173 19.47 1.59 -2.21
C GLY A 173 20.87 0.97 -2.18
N TRP A 174 21.50 0.89 -0.99
CA TRP A 174 22.83 0.29 -0.83
C TRP A 174 22.86 -1.20 -1.17
N PHE A 175 21.84 -1.93 -0.71
CA PHE A 175 21.71 -3.38 -0.97
C PHE A 175 20.85 -3.70 -2.19
N PHE A 176 20.62 -2.74 -3.08
CA PHE A 176 19.72 -2.92 -4.23
C PHE A 176 20.20 -4.02 -5.18
N GLU A 177 21.50 -4.12 -5.41
CA GLU A 177 22.15 -5.08 -6.32
C GLU A 177 22.70 -6.33 -5.59
N ALA A 178 22.54 -6.42 -4.26
CA ALA A 178 23.06 -7.55 -3.53
C ALA A 178 22.34 -8.87 -3.87
N GLU A 179 23.10 -9.93 -4.05
CA GLU A 179 22.58 -11.28 -4.33
C GLU A 179 21.64 -11.78 -3.22
N VAL A 180 20.50 -12.34 -3.62
CA VAL A 180 19.44 -12.83 -2.74
C VAL A 180 19.86 -14.09 -1.96
N GLY A 181 20.98 -14.73 -2.26
CA GLY A 181 21.42 -15.98 -1.62
C GLY A 181 22.27 -15.85 -0.37
N LYS A 182 22.91 -14.71 -0.13
CA LYS A 182 23.63 -14.48 1.12
C LYS A 182 22.64 -14.05 2.18
N LYS A 183 22.70 -14.61 3.41
CA LYS A 183 21.89 -14.21 4.60
C LYS A 183 21.95 -12.70 4.81
N VAL A 184 21.40 -11.97 3.85
CA VAL A 184 21.28 -10.50 3.87
C VAL A 184 20.35 -10.20 5.02
N LEU A 185 20.78 -9.30 5.89
CA LEU A 185 20.01 -8.80 7.01
C LEU A 185 18.52 -8.71 6.62
N ARG A 186 17.69 -9.51 7.31
CA ARG A 186 16.25 -9.46 7.16
C ARG A 186 15.83 -8.01 7.18
N ARG A 187 15.12 -7.55 6.16
CA ARG A 187 14.69 -6.15 6.00
C ARG A 187 13.65 -5.79 7.06
N ARG A 188 14.09 -5.61 8.30
CA ARG A 188 13.21 -5.42 9.47
C ARG A 188 12.65 -4.01 9.64
N LEU A 189 13.03 -3.05 8.81
CA LEU A 189 12.66 -1.63 8.97
C LEU A 189 12.02 -1.07 7.70
N ARG A 190 10.87 -1.61 7.30
CA ARG A 190 9.97 -0.88 6.41
C ARG A 190 8.94 -0.15 7.26
N ARG A 191 9.00 1.17 7.26
CA ARG A 191 7.89 1.98 7.74
C ARG A 191 6.82 1.95 6.67
N GLY A 192 5.61 1.55 7.07
CA GLY A 192 4.47 1.58 6.18
C GLY A 192 4.23 2.99 5.64
N MET A 193 3.96 3.10 4.36
CA MET A 193 3.43 4.32 3.76
C MET A 193 2.11 4.67 4.46
N PRO A 194 1.78 5.95 4.67
CA PRO A 194 0.46 6.33 5.20
C PRO A 194 -0.65 5.63 4.43
N LEU A 195 -1.65 5.10 5.15
CA LEU A 195 -2.71 4.24 4.61
C LEU A 195 -3.37 4.81 3.35
N VAL A 196 -3.63 6.12 3.34
CA VAL A 196 -4.28 6.81 2.21
C VAL A 196 -3.44 6.66 0.92
N PHE A 197 -2.13 6.86 1.01
CA PHE A 197 -1.25 6.71 -0.15
C PHE A 197 -1.10 5.24 -0.58
N ALA A 198 -0.96 4.34 0.39
CA ALA A 198 -0.85 2.91 0.11
C ALA A 198 -2.10 2.35 -0.58
N ALA A 199 -3.29 2.83 -0.22
CA ALA A 199 -4.55 2.44 -0.86
C ALA A 199 -4.69 2.93 -2.31
N LEU A 200 -3.99 4.01 -2.67
CA LEU A 200 -4.07 4.58 -4.02
C LEU A 200 -3.14 3.89 -5.03
N ILE A 201 -2.09 3.19 -4.60
CA ILE A 201 -1.08 2.60 -5.49
C ILE A 201 -1.70 1.66 -6.54
N PRO A 202 -2.55 0.67 -6.18
CA PRO A 202 -3.13 -0.23 -7.17
C PRO A 202 -3.99 0.52 -8.20
N ARG A 203 -4.77 1.51 -7.74
CA ARG A 203 -5.60 2.34 -8.63
C ARG A 203 -4.77 3.18 -9.59
N VAL A 204 -3.70 3.82 -9.12
CA VAL A 204 -2.79 4.59 -9.98
C VAL A 204 -2.13 3.69 -11.01
N THR A 205 -1.78 2.45 -10.64
CA THR A 205 -1.22 1.48 -11.59
C THR A 205 -2.26 1.09 -12.65
N LEU A 206 -3.49 0.75 -12.23
CA LEU A 206 -4.57 0.42 -13.16
C LEU A 206 -4.87 1.59 -14.11
N GLN A 207 -4.94 2.81 -13.58
CA GLN A 207 -5.18 4.00 -14.41
C GLN A 207 -4.07 4.18 -15.45
N LYS A 208 -2.80 4.03 -15.06
CA LYS A 208 -1.68 4.09 -16.02
C LYS A 208 -1.74 3.02 -17.11
N ILE A 209 -2.18 1.81 -16.78
CA ILE A 209 -2.37 0.73 -17.76
C ILE A 209 -3.50 1.13 -18.73
N ASN A 210 -4.64 1.58 -18.22
CA ASN A 210 -5.77 1.99 -19.03
C ASN A 210 -5.43 3.20 -19.92
N ASP A 211 -4.77 4.24 -19.37
CA ASP A 211 -4.32 5.41 -20.14
C ASP A 211 -3.35 5.01 -21.28
N ALA A 212 -2.48 4.04 -21.02
CA ALA A 212 -1.56 3.54 -22.02
C ALA A 212 -2.29 2.75 -23.13
N LEU A 213 -3.33 1.99 -22.78
CA LEU A 213 -4.19 1.28 -23.74
C LEU A 213 -5.01 2.24 -24.63
N GLU A 214 -5.48 3.36 -24.06
CA GLU A 214 -6.21 4.39 -24.82
C GLU A 214 -5.30 5.14 -25.81
N LEU A 215 -4.00 5.22 -25.53
CA LEU A 215 -3.00 5.89 -26.37
C LEU A 215 -2.32 4.97 -27.38
N GLY A 216 -2.39 3.65 -27.21
CA GLY A 216 -1.77 2.64 -28.06
C GLY A 216 -2.78 2.04 -29.05
N GLU A 217 -2.59 2.27 -30.35
CA GLU A 217 -3.38 1.62 -31.39
C GLU A 217 -3.15 0.09 -31.38
N GLY A 218 -4.04 -0.66 -30.73
CA GLY A 218 -4.09 -2.13 -30.79
C GLY A 218 -3.22 -2.88 -29.80
N GLU A 219 -2.54 -2.21 -28.84
CA GLU A 219 -1.80 -2.88 -27.77
C GLU A 219 -2.77 -3.46 -26.71
N THR A 220 -2.45 -4.64 -26.17
CA THR A 220 -3.20 -5.24 -25.06
C THR A 220 -2.61 -4.87 -23.70
N ALA A 221 -3.40 -4.99 -22.62
CA ALA A 221 -2.90 -4.74 -21.27
C ALA A 221 -1.69 -5.63 -20.91
N SER A 222 -1.67 -6.86 -21.43
CA SER A 222 -0.52 -7.77 -21.23
C SER A 222 0.72 -7.29 -21.97
N GLU A 223 0.63 -6.80 -23.21
CA GLU A 223 1.77 -6.26 -23.92
C GLU A 223 2.42 -5.06 -23.22
N ILE A 224 1.62 -4.27 -22.54
CA ILE A 224 2.07 -3.08 -21.80
C ILE A 224 2.71 -3.45 -20.46
N TYR A 225 2.12 -4.40 -19.72
CA TYR A 225 2.49 -4.70 -18.36
C TYR A 225 3.32 -5.97 -18.19
N ASP A 226 3.13 -6.98 -19.07
CA ASP A 226 3.80 -8.26 -18.95
C ASP A 226 5.30 -8.12 -19.18
N ARG A 227 6.06 -8.48 -18.17
CA ARG A 227 7.52 -8.47 -18.18
C ARG A 227 8.04 -9.71 -17.47
N ALA A 228 9.09 -10.29 -18.01
CA ALA A 228 9.81 -11.41 -17.40
C ALA A 228 11.29 -11.14 -17.43
N LYS A 229 12.01 -11.56 -16.39
CA LYS A 229 13.47 -11.59 -16.38
C LYS A 229 13.97 -12.74 -17.27
N GLU A 230 15.20 -12.63 -17.73
CA GLU A 230 15.84 -13.70 -18.48
C GLU A 230 15.86 -14.99 -17.65
N ASN A 231 15.48 -16.14 -18.28
CA ASN A 231 15.34 -17.44 -17.63
C ASN A 231 14.37 -17.47 -16.42
N ALA A 232 13.31 -16.66 -16.46
CA ALA A 232 12.31 -16.65 -15.40
C ALA A 232 11.49 -17.94 -15.37
N ASP A 233 11.58 -18.68 -14.26
CA ASP A 233 10.76 -19.86 -13.97
C ASP A 233 10.07 -19.70 -12.61
N PRO A 234 8.94 -18.97 -12.56
CA PRO A 234 8.21 -18.73 -11.33
C PRO A 234 7.48 -19.99 -10.88
N ASN A 235 7.61 -20.36 -9.61
CA ASN A 235 6.96 -21.50 -8.99
C ASN A 235 5.97 -21.10 -7.88
N LEU A 236 5.83 -19.80 -7.62
CA LEU A 236 4.78 -19.19 -6.82
C LEU A 236 4.39 -17.87 -7.48
N GLU A 237 3.10 -17.56 -7.51
CA GLU A 237 2.59 -16.29 -8.04
C GLU A 237 1.75 -15.57 -6.98
N MET A 238 1.90 -14.25 -6.91
CA MET A 238 1.10 -13.40 -6.04
C MET A 238 0.21 -12.50 -6.88
N PHE A 239 -1.08 -12.50 -6.59
CA PHE A 239 -2.06 -11.66 -7.26
C PHE A 239 -2.44 -10.46 -6.40
N ILE A 240 -2.36 -9.27 -6.97
CA ILE A 240 -2.92 -8.05 -6.40
C ILE A 240 -4.18 -7.73 -7.20
N HIS A 241 -5.33 -7.73 -6.54
CA HIS A 241 -6.60 -7.38 -7.17
C HIS A 241 -6.79 -5.88 -7.20
N VAL A 242 -7.27 -5.38 -8.32
CA VAL A 242 -7.60 -3.97 -8.49
C VAL A 242 -9.01 -3.86 -9.04
N THR A 243 -9.83 -3.05 -8.40
CA THR A 243 -11.20 -2.72 -8.87
C THR A 243 -11.35 -1.21 -9.01
N LYS A 244 -12.23 -0.78 -9.93
CA LYS A 244 -12.54 0.65 -10.12
C LYS A 244 -13.33 1.22 -8.94
N ASP A 245 -14.20 0.43 -8.28
CA ASP A 245 -15.20 0.89 -7.33
C ASP A 245 -15.23 0.14 -6.00
N GLY A 246 -15.78 0.80 -4.96
CA GLY A 246 -16.14 0.21 -3.67
C GLY A 246 -14.97 -0.08 -2.73
N PHE A 247 -15.24 -0.88 -1.68
CA PHE A 247 -14.22 -1.37 -0.73
C PHE A 247 -13.14 -2.23 -1.40
N GLY A 248 -13.42 -2.80 -2.58
CA GLY A 248 -12.43 -3.45 -3.43
C GLY A 248 -11.29 -2.52 -3.89
N ALA A 249 -11.49 -1.21 -3.74
CA ALA A 249 -10.46 -0.20 -4.02
C ALA A 249 -9.23 -0.28 -3.12
N ILE A 250 -9.35 -0.85 -1.91
CA ILE A 250 -8.21 -1.14 -1.04
C ILE A 250 -7.37 -2.27 -1.64
N GLY A 251 -7.98 -3.07 -2.53
CA GLY A 251 -7.37 -4.23 -3.18
C GLY A 251 -7.48 -5.51 -2.34
N HIS A 252 -6.96 -6.59 -2.90
CA HIS A 252 -6.89 -7.91 -2.27
C HIS A 252 -5.59 -8.58 -2.68
N VAL A 253 -5.07 -9.52 -1.88
CA VAL A 253 -3.87 -10.30 -2.19
C VAL A 253 -4.18 -11.77 -2.10
N ASP A 254 -3.87 -12.50 -3.16
CA ASP A 254 -3.92 -13.95 -3.20
C ASP A 254 -2.57 -14.55 -3.55
N LEU A 255 -2.40 -15.80 -3.23
CA LEU A 255 -1.25 -16.62 -3.64
C LEU A 255 -1.71 -17.69 -4.61
N CYS A 256 -0.91 -17.95 -5.63
CA CYS A 256 -1.03 -19.17 -6.43
C CYS A 256 0.19 -20.07 -6.20
N TYR A 257 -0.06 -21.26 -5.73
CA TYR A 257 0.98 -22.24 -5.46
C TYR A 257 0.53 -23.62 -5.91
N LYS A 258 1.38 -24.31 -6.67
CA LYS A 258 1.08 -25.65 -7.25
C LYS A 258 -0.26 -25.67 -8.03
N GLY A 259 -0.52 -24.62 -8.83
CA GLY A 259 -1.74 -24.49 -9.63
C GLY A 259 -3.03 -24.20 -8.83
N ARG A 260 -2.92 -23.97 -7.52
CA ARG A 260 -4.05 -23.65 -6.65
C ARG A 260 -3.91 -22.25 -6.08
N ILE A 261 -4.99 -21.50 -6.15
CA ILE A 261 -5.14 -20.22 -5.44
C ILE A 261 -5.31 -20.51 -3.95
N ILE A 262 -4.68 -19.70 -3.13
CA ILE A 262 -4.87 -19.63 -1.68
C ILE A 262 -5.27 -18.21 -1.36
N SER A 263 -6.48 -18.01 -0.90
CA SER A 263 -7.06 -16.71 -0.59
C SER A 263 -7.67 -16.69 0.80
N PHE A 264 -7.60 -15.53 1.45
CA PHE A 264 -8.14 -15.32 2.79
C PHE A 264 -8.93 -14.02 2.86
N GLY A 265 -10.16 -14.10 3.34
CA GLY A 265 -11.03 -12.94 3.40
C GLY A 265 -12.25 -13.14 4.29
N ASN A 266 -13.10 -12.11 4.33
CA ASN A 266 -14.44 -12.17 4.91
C ASN A 266 -15.43 -12.65 3.84
N TYR A 267 -15.41 -13.96 3.54
CA TYR A 267 -16.26 -14.57 2.52
C TYR A 267 -17.61 -15.07 3.07
N ASP A 268 -17.80 -15.04 4.38
CA ASP A 268 -19.09 -15.30 5.01
C ASP A 268 -19.83 -14.00 5.30
N THR A 269 -20.59 -13.52 4.32
CA THR A 269 -21.38 -12.29 4.41
C THR A 269 -22.34 -12.29 5.60
N ASN A 270 -22.78 -13.47 6.07
CA ASN A 270 -23.67 -13.59 7.24
C ASN A 270 -22.94 -13.32 8.56
N SER A 271 -21.61 -13.41 8.59
CA SER A 271 -20.77 -13.13 9.77
C SER A 271 -20.31 -11.67 9.85
N GLU A 272 -20.62 -10.85 8.85
CA GLU A 272 -20.14 -9.48 8.73
C GLU A 272 -20.55 -8.58 9.89
N ARG A 273 -19.59 -7.78 10.37
CA ARG A 273 -19.70 -6.78 11.44
C ARG A 273 -18.95 -5.51 11.02
N LEU A 274 -19.17 -4.42 11.76
CA LEU A 274 -18.52 -3.13 11.51
C LEU A 274 -18.56 -2.72 10.02
N PHE A 275 -19.79 -2.69 9.48
CA PHE A 275 -20.01 -2.30 8.06
C PHE A 275 -19.27 -3.18 7.04
N GLY A 276 -19.10 -4.47 7.31
CA GLY A 276 -18.42 -5.42 6.41
C GLY A 276 -16.90 -5.45 6.54
N THR A 277 -16.31 -4.63 7.39
CA THR A 277 -14.84 -4.61 7.58
C THR A 277 -14.32 -5.75 8.45
N MET A 278 -15.20 -6.46 9.17
CA MET A 278 -14.87 -7.57 10.07
C MET A 278 -15.84 -8.73 9.85
N GLY A 279 -15.36 -9.96 10.01
CA GLY A 279 -16.17 -11.18 9.97
C GLY A 279 -15.37 -12.42 10.32
N ASP A 280 -15.96 -13.59 10.10
CA ASP A 280 -15.23 -14.84 10.26
C ASP A 280 -14.15 -14.96 9.20
N GLY A 281 -12.95 -15.37 9.61
CA GLY A 281 -11.85 -15.60 8.70
C GLY A 281 -12.07 -16.86 7.87
N VAL A 282 -12.24 -16.70 6.57
CA VAL A 282 -12.42 -17.81 5.62
C VAL A 282 -11.21 -17.91 4.71
N LEU A 283 -10.59 -19.09 4.71
CA LEU A 283 -9.57 -19.50 3.76
C LEU A 283 -10.24 -20.28 2.63
N PHE A 284 -9.87 -20.02 1.37
CA PHE A 284 -10.23 -20.96 0.32
C PHE A 284 -9.03 -21.34 -0.55
N SER A 285 -9.15 -22.51 -1.19
CA SER A 285 -8.26 -22.94 -2.25
C SER A 285 -9.08 -23.23 -3.50
N ALA A 286 -8.72 -22.61 -4.62
CA ALA A 286 -9.42 -22.71 -5.90
C ALA A 286 -8.47 -23.11 -7.04
N ASP A 287 -9.01 -23.58 -8.16
CA ASP A 287 -8.24 -23.78 -9.39
C ASP A 287 -7.80 -22.44 -9.96
N ARG A 288 -6.53 -22.32 -10.39
CA ARG A 288 -5.93 -21.07 -10.85
C ARG A 288 -6.67 -20.46 -12.04
N GLU A 289 -6.86 -21.25 -13.10
CA GLU A 289 -7.41 -20.73 -14.36
C GLU A 289 -8.88 -20.36 -14.20
N LYS A 290 -9.65 -21.24 -13.58
CA LYS A 290 -11.07 -20.96 -13.29
C LYS A 290 -11.26 -19.75 -12.40
N TYR A 291 -10.36 -19.54 -11.43
CA TYR A 291 -10.41 -18.39 -10.55
C TYR A 291 -10.10 -17.07 -11.26
N ILE A 292 -9.09 -17.05 -12.13
CA ILE A 292 -8.77 -15.87 -12.93
C ILE A 292 -9.98 -15.50 -13.80
N GLU A 293 -10.55 -16.45 -14.53
CA GLU A 293 -11.73 -16.23 -15.36
C GLU A 293 -12.96 -15.78 -14.54
N PHE A 294 -13.14 -16.37 -13.36
CA PHE A 294 -14.19 -15.96 -12.42
C PHE A 294 -14.01 -14.49 -11.99
N CYS A 295 -12.80 -14.07 -11.61
CA CYS A 295 -12.50 -12.71 -11.20
C CYS A 295 -12.73 -11.68 -12.33
N LYS A 296 -12.34 -12.01 -13.54
CA LYS A 296 -12.54 -11.17 -14.73
C LYS A 296 -14.04 -10.94 -15.00
N ARG A 297 -14.83 -12.02 -14.98
CA ARG A 297 -16.26 -11.98 -15.31
C ARG A 297 -17.11 -11.36 -14.19
N GLU A 298 -16.97 -11.83 -12.95
CA GLU A 298 -17.89 -11.46 -11.85
C GLU A 298 -17.70 -10.03 -11.34
N ASN A 299 -16.50 -9.51 -11.37
CA ASN A 299 -16.23 -8.22 -10.75
C ASN A 299 -15.47 -7.23 -11.65
N HIS A 300 -15.28 -7.54 -12.95
CA HIS A 300 -14.42 -6.74 -13.82
C HIS A 300 -13.09 -6.38 -13.12
N LYS A 301 -12.50 -7.35 -12.39
CA LYS A 301 -11.26 -7.15 -11.65
C LYS A 301 -10.08 -7.35 -12.59
N THR A 302 -9.15 -6.41 -12.52
CA THR A 302 -7.81 -6.61 -13.05
C THR A 302 -6.95 -7.28 -11.97
N LEU A 303 -6.24 -8.35 -12.33
CA LEU A 303 -5.28 -9.02 -11.47
C LEU A 303 -3.86 -8.68 -11.93
N LEU A 304 -3.06 -8.13 -11.02
CA LEU A 304 -1.63 -7.92 -11.25
C LEU A 304 -0.88 -9.10 -10.63
N GLY A 305 -0.32 -9.97 -11.47
CA GLY A 305 0.40 -11.16 -11.06
C GLY A 305 1.91 -10.91 -10.96
N TYR A 306 2.52 -11.36 -9.88
CA TYR A 306 3.97 -11.31 -9.65
C TYR A 306 4.49 -12.72 -9.39
N GLY A 307 5.28 -13.24 -10.32
CA GLY A 307 5.87 -14.58 -10.19
C GLY A 307 7.19 -14.55 -9.44
N LEU A 308 7.33 -15.45 -8.49
CA LEU A 308 8.51 -15.64 -7.66
C LEU A 308 9.20 -16.97 -8.01
N ALA A 309 10.53 -16.92 -8.20
CA ALA A 309 11.37 -18.10 -8.34
C ALA A 309 11.98 -18.45 -6.99
N LEU A 310 11.47 -19.49 -6.34
CA LEU A 310 11.86 -19.94 -5.01
C LEU A 310 12.67 -21.24 -5.11
N SER A 311 13.64 -21.41 -4.19
CA SER A 311 14.40 -22.65 -4.06
C SER A 311 13.54 -23.78 -3.47
N LEU A 312 13.99 -25.03 -3.62
CA LEU A 312 13.30 -26.20 -3.05
C LEU A 312 13.18 -26.09 -1.51
N GLU A 313 14.18 -25.53 -0.83
CA GLU A 313 14.14 -25.29 0.61
C GLU A 313 13.06 -24.27 0.99
N GLN A 314 12.94 -23.19 0.21
CA GLN A 314 11.92 -22.17 0.40
C GLN A 314 10.51 -22.73 0.13
N LEU A 315 10.35 -23.54 -0.90
CA LEU A 315 9.08 -24.21 -1.19
C LEU A 315 8.69 -25.18 -0.08
N ALA A 316 9.64 -25.94 0.48
CA ALA A 316 9.38 -26.81 1.63
C ALA A 316 8.93 -26.04 2.88
N ALA A 317 9.48 -24.84 3.11
CA ALA A 317 9.05 -23.97 4.21
C ALA A 317 7.61 -23.46 3.98
N ILE A 318 7.25 -23.12 2.75
CA ILE A 318 5.88 -22.72 2.35
C ILE A 318 4.91 -23.90 2.54
N ASP A 319 5.25 -25.10 2.07
CA ASP A 319 4.43 -26.30 2.26
C ASP A 319 4.12 -26.54 3.74
N LYS A 320 5.14 -26.43 4.59
CA LYS A 320 4.99 -26.59 6.04
C LYS A 320 4.05 -25.54 6.65
N GLU A 321 4.16 -24.28 6.25
CA GLU A 321 3.31 -23.22 6.81
C GLU A 321 1.87 -23.36 6.30
N ILE A 322 1.66 -23.71 5.02
CA ILE A 322 0.32 -23.99 4.48
C ILE A 322 -0.31 -25.16 5.23
N ALA A 323 0.40 -26.27 5.44
CA ALA A 323 -0.09 -27.42 6.19
C ALA A 323 -0.47 -27.03 7.63
N LYS A 324 0.35 -26.23 8.30
CA LYS A 324 0.08 -25.70 9.64
C LYS A 324 -1.17 -24.82 9.65
N LEU A 325 -1.35 -23.91 8.68
CA LEU A 325 -2.55 -23.09 8.59
C LEU A 325 -3.79 -23.94 8.36
N MET A 326 -3.71 -24.92 7.46
CA MET A 326 -4.81 -25.86 7.18
C MET A 326 -5.21 -26.67 8.41
N SER A 327 -4.26 -27.09 9.25
CA SER A 327 -4.57 -27.84 10.49
C SER A 327 -5.36 -27.02 11.52
N LEU A 328 -5.43 -25.70 11.38
CA LEU A 328 -6.20 -24.78 12.24
C LEU A 328 -7.57 -24.45 11.65
N THR A 329 -7.99 -25.12 10.61
CA THR A 329 -9.25 -24.86 9.90
C THR A 329 -10.17 -26.08 9.90
N VAL A 330 -11.45 -25.83 9.63
CA VAL A 330 -12.46 -26.86 9.34
C VAL A 330 -13.13 -26.57 8.00
N PRO A 331 -13.53 -27.58 7.23
CA PRO A 331 -14.28 -27.37 6.00
C PRO A 331 -15.55 -26.57 6.25
N TRP A 332 -15.83 -25.62 5.36
CA TRP A 332 -17.04 -24.82 5.42
C TRP A 332 -17.77 -24.83 4.07
N ASN A 333 -19.06 -25.13 4.13
CA ASN A 333 -19.94 -25.06 2.97
C ASN A 333 -20.74 -23.74 3.04
N PRO A 334 -20.51 -22.80 2.13
CA PRO A 334 -21.25 -21.55 2.11
C PRO A 334 -22.73 -21.81 1.77
N PRO A 335 -23.67 -21.09 2.41
CA PRO A 335 -25.07 -21.11 2.01
C PRO A 335 -25.23 -20.53 0.60
N LYS A 336 -26.30 -20.93 -0.11
CA LYS A 336 -26.56 -20.46 -1.47
C LYS A 336 -26.80 -18.96 -1.51
N THR A 337 -27.51 -18.43 -0.53
CA THR A 337 -27.98 -17.04 -0.52
C THR A 337 -27.54 -16.32 0.75
N VAL A 338 -27.46 -15.02 0.65
CA VAL A 338 -27.17 -14.13 1.80
C VAL A 338 -28.47 -13.82 2.53
N LYS A 339 -28.45 -13.80 3.87
CA LYS A 339 -29.60 -13.30 4.64
C LYS A 339 -29.83 -11.82 4.34
N PRO A 340 -31.07 -11.40 4.05
CA PRO A 340 -31.37 -9.99 3.81
C PRO A 340 -30.93 -9.12 4.98
N LYS A 341 -30.13 -8.09 4.70
CA LYS A 341 -29.65 -7.15 5.75
C LYS A 341 -30.69 -6.07 6.09
N ARG A 342 -31.73 -5.91 5.27
CA ARG A 342 -32.81 -4.93 5.44
C ARG A 342 -34.16 -5.60 5.28
N PRO A 343 -35.15 -5.31 6.15
CA PRO A 343 -36.53 -5.73 5.95
C PRO A 343 -37.07 -5.10 4.64
N GLY A 344 -37.73 -5.89 3.79
CA GLY A 344 -38.36 -5.42 2.55
C GLY A 344 -37.53 -5.53 1.27
N ILE A 345 -36.34 -6.12 1.31
CA ILE A 345 -35.60 -6.50 0.10
C ILE A 345 -35.72 -8.01 -0.09
N ASP A 346 -36.68 -8.44 -0.91
CA ASP A 346 -36.96 -9.87 -1.16
C ASP A 346 -36.05 -10.51 -2.23
N LYS A 347 -35.05 -9.82 -2.76
CA LYS A 347 -34.10 -10.42 -3.69
C LYS A 347 -32.99 -11.14 -2.93
N GLU A 348 -33.08 -12.46 -2.91
CA GLU A 348 -31.99 -13.34 -2.52
C GLU A 348 -30.88 -13.27 -3.56
N GLU A 349 -29.76 -12.65 -3.20
CA GLU A 349 -28.56 -12.68 -4.04
C GLU A 349 -27.69 -13.90 -3.68
N PRO A 350 -27.14 -14.59 -4.71
CA PRO A 350 -26.20 -15.69 -4.46
C PRO A 350 -24.99 -15.20 -3.67
N MET A 351 -24.62 -15.96 -2.63
CA MET A 351 -23.41 -15.64 -1.87
C MET A 351 -22.16 -15.78 -2.74
N TYR A 352 -21.26 -14.81 -2.70
CA TYR A 352 -20.01 -14.83 -3.45
C TYR A 352 -19.19 -16.11 -3.22
N ALA A 353 -19.09 -16.57 -1.96
CA ALA A 353 -18.42 -17.82 -1.61
C ALA A 353 -19.07 -19.06 -2.25
N TYR A 354 -20.40 -19.04 -2.43
CA TYR A 354 -21.11 -20.11 -3.12
C TYR A 354 -20.78 -20.13 -4.62
N LYS A 355 -20.76 -18.98 -5.26
CA LYS A 355 -20.34 -18.86 -6.67
C LYS A 355 -18.91 -19.34 -6.87
N LEU A 356 -17.96 -18.93 -6.00
CA LEU A 356 -16.57 -19.41 -6.01
C LEU A 356 -16.48 -20.94 -5.97
N LYS A 357 -17.29 -21.57 -5.10
CA LYS A 357 -17.33 -23.03 -5.00
C LYS A 357 -17.81 -23.68 -6.29
N GLN A 358 -18.83 -23.11 -6.95
CA GLN A 358 -19.42 -23.69 -8.15
C GLN A 358 -18.56 -23.47 -9.40
N GLU A 359 -17.95 -22.31 -9.53
CA GLU A 359 -17.35 -21.84 -10.77
C GLU A 359 -15.83 -21.91 -10.80
N ALA A 360 -15.19 -21.77 -9.62
CA ALA A 360 -13.74 -21.80 -9.49
C ALA A 360 -13.19 -23.07 -8.80
N ASP A 361 -13.99 -24.11 -8.62
CA ASP A 361 -13.62 -25.34 -7.88
C ASP A 361 -13.03 -25.01 -6.50
N ALA A 362 -13.63 -24.03 -5.81
CA ALA A 362 -13.13 -23.57 -4.54
C ALA A 362 -13.54 -24.50 -3.39
N ARG A 363 -12.56 -24.83 -2.55
CA ARG A 363 -12.76 -25.52 -1.27
C ARG A 363 -12.57 -24.49 -0.17
N LEU A 364 -13.60 -24.28 0.65
CA LEU A 364 -13.62 -23.22 1.64
C LEU A 364 -13.48 -23.79 3.05
N TYR A 365 -12.78 -23.05 3.90
CA TYR A 365 -12.47 -23.44 5.27
C TYR A 365 -12.61 -22.25 6.21
N LYS A 366 -13.10 -22.47 7.43
CA LYS A 366 -13.09 -21.46 8.52
C LYS A 366 -12.01 -21.79 9.53
N PHE A 367 -11.31 -20.76 9.99
CA PHE A 367 -10.37 -20.91 11.09
C PHE A 367 -11.08 -21.14 12.42
N THR A 368 -10.68 -22.20 13.13
CA THR A 368 -11.17 -22.51 14.48
C THR A 368 -10.37 -21.79 15.56
N SER A 369 -9.09 -21.58 15.28
CA SER A 369 -8.13 -20.89 16.15
C SER A 369 -7.12 -20.12 15.31
N SER A 370 -6.28 -19.33 15.92
CA SER A 370 -5.26 -18.45 15.34
C SER A 370 -5.68 -17.00 15.15
N LYS A 371 -4.68 -16.15 14.82
CA LYS A 371 -4.93 -14.74 14.48
C LYS A 371 -5.83 -14.54 13.24
N PHE A 372 -6.07 -15.62 12.47
CA PHE A 372 -6.91 -15.61 11.28
C PHE A 372 -8.35 -16.07 11.54
N LYS A 373 -8.72 -16.40 12.79
CA LYS A 373 -10.08 -16.80 13.13
C LYS A 373 -11.09 -15.68 12.86
N THR A 374 -10.71 -14.44 13.17
CA THR A 374 -11.48 -13.25 12.81
C THR A 374 -10.74 -12.46 11.73
N TYR A 375 -11.39 -12.25 10.60
CA TYR A 375 -10.92 -11.32 9.57
C TYR A 375 -11.20 -9.88 10.00
N PHE A 376 -10.23 -9.01 9.86
CA PHE A 376 -10.40 -7.56 9.97
C PHE A 376 -9.56 -6.89 8.89
N VAL A 377 -10.20 -6.14 8.00
CA VAL A 377 -9.57 -5.56 6.81
C VAL A 377 -8.33 -4.72 7.12
N MET A 378 -8.27 -4.12 8.30
CA MET A 378 -7.18 -3.23 8.70
C MET A 378 -5.99 -3.95 9.37
N SER A 379 -6.10 -5.23 9.76
CA SER A 379 -5.00 -5.92 10.46
C SER A 379 -4.89 -7.40 10.14
N THR A 380 -5.93 -8.20 10.42
CA THR A 380 -5.94 -9.64 10.17
C THR A 380 -6.54 -9.94 8.81
N ASN A 381 -5.87 -9.47 7.77
CA ASN A 381 -6.36 -9.44 6.39
C ASN A 381 -5.62 -10.42 5.46
N CYS A 382 -5.98 -10.39 4.17
CA CYS A 382 -5.38 -11.20 3.13
C CYS A 382 -3.87 -11.00 3.01
N VAL A 383 -3.39 -9.75 3.17
CA VAL A 383 -1.96 -9.43 3.08
C VAL A 383 -1.18 -10.08 4.21
N LEU A 384 -1.73 -10.06 5.44
CA LEU A 384 -1.07 -10.72 6.58
C LEU A 384 -0.99 -12.24 6.40
N LEU A 385 -2.02 -12.88 5.81
CA LEU A 385 -1.95 -14.31 5.51
C LEU A 385 -0.91 -14.61 4.44
N ALA A 386 -0.94 -13.87 3.33
CA ALA A 386 0.03 -14.02 2.25
C ALA A 386 1.46 -13.87 2.77
N ASP A 387 1.72 -12.83 3.57
CA ASP A 387 3.03 -12.62 4.19
C ASP A 387 3.41 -13.72 5.20
N THR A 388 2.44 -14.24 5.96
CA THR A 388 2.70 -15.35 6.88
C THR A 388 3.18 -16.58 6.13
N ILE A 389 2.67 -16.84 4.92
CA ILE A 389 3.09 -17.96 4.08
C ILE A 389 4.44 -17.65 3.41
N VAL A 390 4.53 -16.57 2.65
CA VAL A 390 5.70 -16.24 1.83
C VAL A 390 6.89 -15.79 2.69
N GLY A 391 6.64 -15.19 3.84
CA GLY A 391 7.68 -14.79 4.80
C GLY A 391 8.51 -15.96 5.33
N THR A 392 7.96 -17.17 5.34
CA THR A 392 8.71 -18.39 5.71
C THR A 392 9.83 -18.72 4.71
N ALA A 393 9.66 -18.30 3.45
CA ALA A 393 10.67 -18.44 2.41
C ALA A 393 11.81 -17.38 2.52
N GLY A 394 11.78 -16.54 3.54
CA GLY A 394 12.77 -15.48 3.76
C GLY A 394 12.49 -14.17 3.00
N THR A 395 11.37 -14.10 2.31
CA THR A 395 10.87 -12.86 1.68
C THR A 395 10.19 -11.99 2.72
N ASP A 396 10.89 -11.55 3.74
CA ASP A 396 10.33 -10.81 4.89
C ASP A 396 9.81 -9.42 4.45
N ILE A 397 8.62 -9.42 3.88
CA ILE A 397 7.98 -8.25 3.28
C ILE A 397 7.40 -7.34 4.37
N LEU A 398 6.96 -7.91 5.47
CA LEU A 398 6.11 -7.28 6.46
C LEU A 398 6.70 -7.17 7.85
N SER A 399 8.00 -7.15 8.01
CA SER A 399 8.59 -6.87 9.32
C SER A 399 8.35 -5.44 9.81
N ALA A 400 7.70 -4.60 9.01
CA ALA A 400 7.28 -3.27 9.42
C ALA A 400 5.96 -3.31 10.20
N ARG A 401 6.00 -2.70 11.36
CA ARG A 401 4.85 -2.48 12.24
C ARG A 401 3.94 -1.42 11.61
N GLY A 402 2.72 -1.77 11.36
CA GLY A 402 1.72 -0.83 10.84
C GLY A 402 0.65 -1.53 10.01
N PHE A 403 -0.28 -0.74 9.54
CA PHE A 403 -1.29 -1.18 8.59
C PHE A 403 -0.63 -1.60 7.28
N ILE A 404 -0.96 -2.81 6.83
CA ILE A 404 -0.43 -3.37 5.59
C ILE A 404 -1.59 -3.52 4.62
N SER A 405 -1.49 -2.77 3.53
CA SER A 405 -2.47 -2.82 2.46
C SER A 405 -1.92 -3.59 1.25
N PRO A 406 -2.80 -4.08 0.37
CA PRO A 406 -2.40 -4.64 -0.92
C PRO A 406 -1.52 -3.69 -1.73
N GLY A 407 -1.76 -2.38 -1.67
CA GLY A 407 -0.92 -1.38 -2.34
C GLY A 407 0.49 -1.28 -1.80
N THR A 408 0.68 -1.38 -0.47
CA THR A 408 2.03 -1.46 0.12
C THR A 408 2.77 -2.71 -0.37
N TYR A 409 2.04 -3.81 -0.51
CA TYR A 409 2.58 -5.06 -1.00
C TYR A 409 2.96 -4.97 -2.48
N GLN A 410 2.11 -4.33 -3.29
CA GLN A 410 2.40 -4.06 -4.69
C GLN A 410 3.65 -3.19 -4.87
N ASP A 411 3.77 -2.08 -4.15
CA ASP A 411 4.97 -1.22 -4.20
C ASP A 411 6.25 -2.00 -3.88
N TYR A 412 6.15 -2.93 -2.93
CA TYR A 412 7.26 -3.82 -2.63
C TYR A 412 7.61 -4.75 -3.80
N LEU A 413 6.61 -5.44 -4.36
CA LEU A 413 6.81 -6.39 -5.46
C LEU A 413 7.34 -5.69 -6.72
N ASP A 414 6.86 -4.47 -7.01
CA ASP A 414 7.38 -3.65 -8.10
C ASP A 414 8.87 -3.31 -7.90
N LYS A 415 9.26 -2.92 -6.69
CA LYS A 415 10.66 -2.65 -6.34
C LYS A 415 11.53 -3.90 -6.41
N GLU A 416 11.01 -5.03 -5.96
CA GLU A 416 11.71 -6.30 -6.04
C GLU A 416 11.88 -6.76 -7.49
N PHE A 417 10.87 -6.59 -8.33
CA PHE A 417 10.99 -6.95 -9.75
C PHE A 417 12.10 -6.18 -10.46
N GLU A 418 12.28 -4.89 -10.16
CA GLU A 418 13.34 -4.07 -10.77
C GLU A 418 14.77 -4.44 -10.28
N ARG A 419 14.90 -5.21 -9.19
CA ARG A 419 16.21 -5.66 -8.70
C ARG A 419 16.76 -6.80 -9.54
N PRO A 420 18.04 -6.77 -9.95
CA PRO A 420 18.64 -7.80 -10.81
C PRO A 420 18.53 -9.22 -10.25
N HIS A 421 18.79 -9.39 -8.95
CA HIS A 421 18.87 -10.69 -8.27
C HIS A 421 17.69 -10.95 -7.32
N SER A 422 16.54 -10.38 -7.59
CA SER A 422 15.34 -10.60 -6.78
C SER A 422 14.65 -11.92 -7.11
N LEU A 423 13.94 -12.45 -6.12
CA LEU A 423 13.06 -13.60 -6.29
C LEU A 423 11.85 -13.29 -7.16
N VAL A 424 11.45 -12.01 -7.29
CA VAL A 424 10.36 -11.60 -8.19
C VAL A 424 10.91 -11.54 -9.62
N VAL A 425 10.46 -12.47 -10.46
CA VAL A 425 11.02 -12.68 -11.81
C VAL A 425 10.04 -12.39 -12.94
N THR A 426 8.74 -12.34 -12.67
CA THR A 426 7.72 -11.97 -13.67
C THR A 426 6.72 -10.97 -13.11
N LYS A 427 6.18 -10.14 -14.02
CA LYS A 427 4.99 -9.30 -13.82
C LYS A 427 4.02 -9.62 -14.94
N ARG A 428 2.74 -9.79 -14.62
CA ARG A 428 1.68 -10.08 -15.59
C ARG A 428 0.41 -9.35 -15.23
N VAL A 429 -0.43 -9.06 -16.22
CA VAL A 429 -1.77 -8.51 -16.03
C VAL A 429 -2.82 -9.45 -16.61
N TYR A 430 -3.89 -9.66 -15.87
CA TYR A 430 -5.05 -10.45 -16.28
C TYR A 430 -6.29 -9.54 -16.19
N GLN A 431 -6.84 -9.20 -17.38
CA GLN A 431 -8.04 -8.38 -17.56
C GLN A 431 -9.12 -9.12 -18.35
#